data_2b56f0ba785e637a566b703fa62e4810
#
_entry.id   2b56f0ba785e637a566b703fa62e4810
#
_cell.length_a   1.000
_cell.length_b   1.000
_cell.length_c   1.000
_cell.angle_alpha   90.00
_cell.angle_beta   90.00
_cell.angle_gamma   90.00
#
_symmetry.space_group_name_H-M   'P 1'
#
loop_
_entity.id
_entity.type
_entity.pdbx_description
1 polymer ?
#
loop_
_entity_poly.entity_id
_entity_poly.type
_entity_poly.pdbx_seq_one_letter_code
_entity_poly.pdbx_strand_id
1 'polypeptide(L)'
;MSFFNSALGAMIGFSLGGPIGALIGGVIGSKFGSRSSNFRSRQSYTNNQKQQTAFFVALFACFAKLAKADGHVSKEEVKTIESYIKERFKFDQEQRLFAIKIFNQAKDDQTTYQDYAMQLASLLGTNKNALVMFYELLFELAMSDGVLDIKEEELLKNTTNIFGIDSNLFRDLKRKFSESGDDPYKVLGVEPSMPFDHIKKIYLKKRKEFHPDTLISKGLPDELIDRAREKFIEIQEAFKEIEKREK
;
A
#
# COMPACT_ATOMS: atom_id res chain seq x y z
N MET A 1 -8.27 -19.82 -1.48
CA MET A 1 -7.12 -20.70 -1.84
C MET A 1 -5.88 -19.92 -1.53
N SER A 2 -5.03 -20.47 -0.66
CA SER A 2 -3.85 -19.77 -0.14
C SER A 2 -2.90 -19.38 -1.27
N PHE A 3 -2.76 -18.10 -1.50
CA PHE A 3 -1.95 -17.48 -2.55
C PHE A 3 -0.44 -17.71 -2.36
N PHE A 4 -0.05 -18.05 -1.14
CA PHE A 4 1.34 -18.17 -0.71
C PHE A 4 1.86 -19.59 -0.57
N ASN A 5 1.14 -20.61 -1.07
CA ASN A 5 1.63 -21.99 -0.95
C ASN A 5 2.97 -22.17 -1.65
N SER A 6 3.96 -22.19 -0.84
CA SER A 6 5.30 -22.82 -0.79
C SER A 6 6.21 -22.93 -2.02
N ALA A 7 5.74 -22.94 -3.23
CA ALA A 7 6.58 -22.88 -4.44
C ALA A 7 6.54 -21.50 -5.09
N LEU A 8 5.64 -20.64 -4.62
CA LEU A 8 5.31 -19.37 -5.23
C LEU A 8 6.47 -18.38 -5.23
N GLY A 9 7.12 -18.24 -4.11
CA GLY A 9 8.09 -17.17 -3.95
C GLY A 9 9.35 -17.31 -4.82
N ALA A 10 9.91 -18.52 -4.99
CA ALA A 10 11.17 -18.68 -5.72
C ALA A 10 11.05 -18.33 -7.21
N MET A 11 9.95 -18.72 -7.85
CA MET A 11 9.76 -18.46 -9.28
C MET A 11 9.33 -17.02 -9.59
N ILE A 12 8.54 -16.41 -8.71
CA ILE A 12 8.08 -15.01 -8.87
C ILE A 12 9.25 -14.05 -8.71
N GLY A 13 10.12 -14.26 -7.71
CA GLY A 13 11.31 -13.44 -7.48
C GLY A 13 12.19 -13.34 -8.71
N PHE A 14 12.43 -14.48 -9.38
CA PHE A 14 13.26 -14.52 -10.59
C PHE A 14 12.60 -13.80 -11.79
N SER A 15 11.27 -13.80 -11.87
CA SER A 15 10.54 -13.20 -13.01
C SER A 15 10.26 -11.71 -12.86
N LEU A 16 10.31 -11.17 -11.64
CA LEU A 16 10.06 -9.76 -11.37
C LEU A 16 11.30 -8.88 -11.59
N GLY A 17 12.51 -9.46 -11.40
CA GLY A 17 13.75 -8.69 -11.44
C GLY A 17 13.81 -7.55 -10.42
N GLY A 18 14.89 -6.74 -10.48
CA GLY A 18 15.03 -5.55 -9.65
C GLY A 18 15.04 -5.79 -8.14
N PRO A 19 14.93 -4.73 -7.33
CA PRO A 19 14.95 -4.79 -5.87
C PRO A 19 13.93 -5.74 -5.25
N ILE A 20 12.68 -5.70 -5.72
CA ILE A 20 11.60 -6.56 -5.21
C ILE A 20 11.91 -8.04 -5.51
N GLY A 21 12.38 -8.35 -6.71
CA GLY A 21 12.76 -9.71 -7.07
C GLY A 21 13.96 -10.25 -6.28
N ALA A 22 14.94 -9.39 -6.03
CA ALA A 22 16.11 -9.71 -5.21
C ALA A 22 15.71 -9.99 -3.74
N LEU A 23 14.81 -9.19 -3.18
CA LEU A 23 14.32 -9.37 -1.82
C LEU A 23 13.55 -10.70 -1.67
N ILE A 24 12.66 -11.02 -2.61
CA ILE A 24 11.96 -12.31 -2.65
C ILE A 24 12.97 -13.47 -2.72
N GLY A 25 13.95 -13.37 -3.63
CA GLY A 25 14.99 -14.37 -3.81
C GLY A 25 15.81 -14.60 -2.54
N GLY A 26 16.17 -13.53 -1.82
CA GLY A 26 16.90 -13.58 -0.56
C GLY A 26 16.11 -14.26 0.56
N VAL A 27 14.85 -13.89 0.75
CA VAL A 27 13.96 -14.48 1.78
C VAL A 27 13.78 -15.99 1.54
N ILE A 28 13.64 -16.42 0.29
CA ILE A 28 13.43 -17.83 -0.05
C ILE A 28 14.74 -18.58 -0.04
N GLY A 29 15.82 -18.02 -0.60
CA GLY A 29 17.14 -18.62 -0.67
C GLY A 29 17.71 -18.95 0.70
N SER A 30 17.42 -18.13 1.71
CA SER A 30 17.84 -18.38 3.10
C SER A 30 17.26 -19.68 3.71
N LYS A 31 16.13 -20.18 3.19
CA LYS A 31 15.53 -21.46 3.61
C LYS A 31 16.09 -22.67 2.86
N PHE A 32 16.69 -22.48 1.67
CA PHE A 32 17.10 -23.54 0.77
C PHE A 32 18.63 -23.75 0.69
N GLY A 33 19.38 -23.19 1.64
CA GLY A 33 20.81 -23.49 1.78
C GLY A 33 21.05 -24.99 1.89
N SER A 34 21.56 -25.61 0.80
CA SER A 34 22.09 -26.98 0.71
C SER A 34 21.15 -28.15 0.42
N ARG A 35 20.15 -28.00 -0.41
CA ARG A 35 19.64 -29.16 -1.16
C ARG A 35 19.25 -28.75 -2.58
N SER A 36 20.24 -28.88 -3.47
CA SER A 36 20.03 -29.00 -4.92
C SER A 36 19.12 -30.19 -5.19
N SER A 37 17.87 -29.97 -5.53
CA SER A 37 17.04 -30.99 -6.14
C SER A 37 16.07 -30.33 -7.11
N ASN A 38 16.23 -30.66 -8.37
CA ASN A 38 15.33 -30.61 -9.51
C ASN A 38 13.94 -29.95 -9.29
N PHE A 39 13.89 -28.64 -9.13
CA PHE A 39 12.63 -27.89 -9.17
C PHE A 39 12.25 -27.60 -10.63
N ARG A 40 11.84 -28.65 -11.36
CA ARG A 40 11.14 -28.54 -12.63
C ARG A 40 9.63 -28.59 -12.38
N SER A 41 9.08 -27.56 -11.81
CA SER A 41 7.63 -27.32 -11.88
C SER A 41 7.40 -26.01 -12.65
N ARG A 42 7.12 -26.16 -13.93
CA ARG A 42 6.61 -25.07 -14.80
C ARG A 42 5.16 -24.77 -14.40
N GLN A 43 4.94 -24.19 -13.25
CA GLN A 43 3.66 -23.58 -12.94
C GLN A 43 3.72 -22.15 -13.47
N SER A 44 3.02 -21.90 -14.56
CA SER A 44 2.90 -20.57 -15.16
C SER A 44 1.97 -19.74 -14.28
N TYR A 45 2.55 -18.81 -13.52
CA TYR A 45 1.77 -17.84 -12.72
C TYR A 45 1.14 -16.80 -13.63
N THR A 46 -0.10 -16.44 -13.32
CA THR A 46 -0.79 -15.37 -14.04
C THR A 46 -0.13 -14.02 -13.72
N ASN A 47 -0.22 -13.07 -14.64
CA ASN A 47 0.32 -11.73 -14.42
C ASN A 47 -0.27 -11.07 -13.17
N ASN A 48 -1.54 -11.32 -12.87
CA ASN A 48 -2.20 -10.83 -11.66
C ASN A 48 -1.52 -11.35 -10.38
N GLN A 49 -1.18 -12.63 -10.32
CA GLN A 49 -0.49 -13.22 -9.17
C GLN A 49 0.88 -12.60 -8.93
N LYS A 50 1.62 -12.32 -10.00
CA LYS A 50 2.92 -11.65 -9.91
C LYS A 50 2.77 -10.23 -9.39
N GLN A 51 1.80 -9.48 -9.90
CA GLN A 51 1.54 -8.11 -9.47
C GLN A 51 1.11 -8.04 -8.00
N GLN A 52 0.24 -8.95 -7.55
CA GLN A 52 -0.19 -9.04 -6.16
C GLN A 52 0.99 -9.33 -5.22
N THR A 53 1.82 -10.33 -5.55
CA THR A 53 3.01 -10.65 -4.73
C THR A 53 3.97 -9.46 -4.70
N ALA A 54 4.25 -8.85 -5.85
CA ALA A 54 5.12 -7.68 -5.93
C ALA A 54 4.59 -6.51 -5.10
N PHE A 55 3.28 -6.29 -5.11
CA PHE A 55 2.64 -5.27 -4.30
C PHE A 55 2.88 -5.48 -2.80
N PHE A 56 2.61 -6.68 -2.27
CA PHE A 56 2.82 -6.97 -0.86
C PHE A 56 4.30 -6.90 -0.45
N VAL A 57 5.18 -7.43 -1.28
CA VAL A 57 6.62 -7.37 -1.01
C VAL A 57 7.10 -5.92 -0.99
N ALA A 58 6.68 -5.10 -1.96
CA ALA A 58 6.99 -3.68 -1.99
C ALA A 58 6.41 -2.94 -0.78
N LEU A 59 5.18 -3.28 -0.36
CA LEU A 59 4.53 -2.67 0.79
C LEU A 59 5.34 -2.90 2.07
N PHE A 60 5.67 -4.15 2.38
CA PHE A 60 6.43 -4.47 3.59
C PHE A 60 7.89 -3.99 3.52
N ALA A 61 8.50 -3.95 2.32
CA ALA A 61 9.80 -3.36 2.14
C ALA A 61 9.79 -1.83 2.36
N CYS A 62 8.81 -1.13 1.81
CA CYS A 62 8.64 0.30 2.04
C CYS A 62 8.31 0.61 3.50
N PHE A 63 7.46 -0.20 4.15
CA PHE A 63 7.20 -0.08 5.59
C PHE A 63 8.49 -0.20 6.41
N ALA A 64 9.33 -1.20 6.09
CA ALA A 64 10.59 -1.42 6.80
C ALA A 64 11.57 -0.24 6.66
N LYS A 65 11.65 0.34 5.46
CA LYS A 65 12.53 1.49 5.18
C LYS A 65 11.99 2.79 5.77
N LEU A 66 10.66 2.98 5.74
CA LEU A 66 10.00 4.14 6.32
C LEU A 66 10.17 4.12 7.84
N ALA A 67 9.78 3.02 8.49
CA ALA A 67 9.92 2.84 9.93
C ALA A 67 11.38 2.94 10.44
N LYS A 68 12.37 2.71 9.58
CA LYS A 68 13.80 2.85 9.94
C LYS A 68 14.39 4.20 9.51
N ALA A 69 13.60 5.11 8.98
CA ALA A 69 14.13 6.37 8.43
C ALA A 69 14.86 7.22 9.46
N ASP A 70 14.38 7.26 10.70
CA ASP A 70 15.01 7.92 11.84
C ASP A 70 16.14 7.07 12.49
N GLY A 71 16.23 5.77 12.14
CA GLY A 71 17.20 4.79 12.67
C GLY A 71 16.60 3.81 13.67
N HIS A 72 15.34 4.00 14.09
CA HIS A 72 14.65 3.16 15.06
C HIS A 72 13.28 2.77 14.53
N VAL A 73 12.84 1.55 14.86
CA VAL A 73 11.45 1.12 14.59
C VAL A 73 10.70 1.20 15.91
N SER A 74 9.68 2.04 15.97
CA SER A 74 8.88 2.24 17.18
C SER A 74 7.99 1.01 17.47
N LYS A 75 7.54 0.90 18.72
CA LYS A 75 6.59 -0.16 19.11
C LYS A 75 5.22 0.04 18.48
N GLU A 76 4.85 1.28 18.26
CA GLU A 76 3.60 1.71 17.66
C GLU A 76 3.55 1.32 16.17
N GLU A 77 4.62 1.54 15.44
CA GLU A 77 4.75 1.09 14.04
C GLU A 77 4.69 -0.44 13.92
N VAL A 78 5.40 -1.16 14.80
CA VAL A 78 5.31 -2.64 14.84
C VAL A 78 3.89 -3.11 15.07
N LYS A 79 3.16 -2.52 16.02
CA LYS A 79 1.75 -2.84 16.27
C LYS A 79 0.87 -2.55 15.05
N THR A 80 1.09 -1.41 14.39
CA THR A 80 0.35 -1.03 13.18
C THR A 80 0.59 -2.02 12.05
N ILE A 81 1.84 -2.44 11.83
CA ILE A 81 2.18 -3.45 10.83
C ILE A 81 1.54 -4.81 11.19
N GLU A 82 1.56 -5.20 12.47
CA GLU A 82 0.90 -6.44 12.91
C GLU A 82 -0.63 -6.38 12.75
N SER A 83 -1.24 -5.23 13.02
CA SER A 83 -2.67 -5.02 12.78
C SER A 83 -3.00 -5.14 11.28
N TYR A 84 -2.17 -4.56 10.40
CA TYR A 84 -2.36 -4.74 8.95
C TYR A 84 -2.29 -6.21 8.54
N ILE A 85 -1.30 -6.94 9.01
CA ILE A 85 -1.12 -8.37 8.72
C ILE A 85 -2.34 -9.17 9.17
N LYS A 86 -2.85 -8.92 10.37
CA LYS A 86 -3.88 -9.74 11.02
C LYS A 86 -5.30 -9.32 10.64
N GLU A 87 -5.57 -8.02 10.67
CA GLU A 87 -6.93 -7.49 10.62
C GLU A 87 -7.31 -7.00 9.21
N ARG A 88 -6.38 -6.32 8.53
CA ARG A 88 -6.62 -5.78 7.20
C ARG A 88 -6.40 -6.78 6.09
N PHE A 89 -5.22 -7.42 6.09
CA PHE A 89 -4.85 -8.37 5.04
C PHE A 89 -5.31 -9.79 5.37
N LYS A 90 -5.74 -10.04 6.62
CA LYS A 90 -6.21 -11.35 7.10
C LYS A 90 -5.27 -12.49 6.71
N PHE A 91 -3.97 -12.22 6.77
CA PHE A 91 -2.94 -13.16 6.39
C PHE A 91 -2.98 -14.42 7.24
N ASP A 92 -2.88 -15.57 6.60
CA ASP A 92 -2.65 -16.83 7.29
C ASP A 92 -1.24 -16.87 7.92
N GLN A 93 -0.93 -17.93 8.65
CA GLN A 93 0.34 -18.03 9.37
C GLN A 93 1.56 -18.01 8.42
N GLU A 94 1.47 -18.62 7.23
CA GLU A 94 2.57 -18.65 6.27
C GLU A 94 2.79 -17.27 5.64
N GLN A 95 1.73 -16.60 5.27
CA GLN A 95 1.72 -15.24 4.73
C GLN A 95 2.30 -14.25 5.75
N ARG A 96 1.88 -14.35 7.01
CA ARG A 96 2.42 -13.54 8.10
C ARG A 96 3.93 -13.73 8.26
N LEU A 97 4.39 -14.99 8.33
CA LEU A 97 5.82 -15.28 8.44
C LEU A 97 6.62 -14.77 7.24
N PHE A 98 6.05 -14.82 6.05
CA PHE A 98 6.67 -14.27 4.85
C PHE A 98 6.77 -12.74 4.93
N ALA A 99 5.68 -12.05 5.28
CA ALA A 99 5.65 -10.59 5.44
C ALA A 99 6.69 -10.11 6.47
N ILE A 100 6.77 -10.76 7.63
CA ILE A 100 7.77 -10.46 8.67
C ILE A 100 9.20 -10.65 8.15
N LYS A 101 9.45 -11.68 7.34
CA LYS A 101 10.79 -11.92 6.76
C LYS A 101 11.15 -10.85 5.74
N ILE A 102 10.21 -10.48 4.86
CA ILE A 102 10.39 -9.38 3.91
C ILE A 102 10.74 -8.10 4.66
N PHE A 103 9.97 -7.76 5.69
CA PHE A 103 10.21 -6.58 6.51
C PHE A 103 11.61 -6.60 7.14
N ASN A 104 11.98 -7.68 7.81
CA ASN A 104 13.28 -7.78 8.47
C ASN A 104 14.45 -7.74 7.49
N GLN A 105 14.32 -8.38 6.33
CA GLN A 105 15.38 -8.36 5.33
C GLN A 105 15.49 -6.98 4.67
N ALA A 106 14.37 -6.37 4.29
CA ALA A 106 14.36 -5.04 3.69
C ALA A 106 14.88 -3.96 4.66
N LYS A 107 14.57 -4.09 5.96
CA LYS A 107 15.05 -3.17 6.99
C LYS A 107 16.58 -3.02 6.99
N ASP A 108 17.30 -4.11 6.74
CA ASP A 108 18.76 -4.20 6.90
C ASP A 108 19.53 -4.31 5.57
N ASP A 109 18.84 -4.43 4.42
CA ASP A 109 19.51 -4.46 3.14
C ASP A 109 19.98 -3.07 2.67
N GLN A 110 20.78 -3.04 1.59
CA GLN A 110 21.33 -1.78 1.03
C GLN A 110 20.39 -1.08 0.05
N THR A 111 19.28 -1.72 -0.32
CA THR A 111 18.28 -1.15 -1.22
C THR A 111 17.60 0.04 -0.55
N THR A 112 17.41 1.12 -1.29
CA THR A 112 16.77 2.31 -0.74
C THR A 112 15.24 2.21 -0.76
N TYR A 113 14.59 3.04 0.03
CA TYR A 113 13.13 3.21 -0.02
C TYR A 113 12.69 3.58 -1.45
N GLN A 114 13.41 4.49 -2.09
CA GLN A 114 13.11 4.98 -3.42
C GLN A 114 13.17 3.88 -4.49
N ASP A 115 14.13 2.94 -4.37
CA ASP A 115 14.26 1.84 -5.32
C ASP A 115 13.03 0.92 -5.27
N TYR A 116 12.54 0.60 -4.06
CA TYR A 116 11.30 -0.17 -3.89
C TYR A 116 10.08 0.57 -4.41
N ALA A 117 9.96 1.86 -4.10
CA ALA A 117 8.84 2.69 -4.54
C ALA A 117 8.82 2.86 -6.06
N MET A 118 9.97 3.10 -6.70
CA MET A 118 10.08 3.22 -8.16
C MET A 118 9.74 1.91 -8.86
N GLN A 119 10.22 0.77 -8.36
CA GLN A 119 9.88 -0.51 -8.96
C GLN A 119 8.39 -0.80 -8.83
N LEU A 120 7.77 -0.50 -7.68
CA LEU A 120 6.32 -0.63 -7.51
C LEU A 120 5.56 0.27 -8.48
N ALA A 121 5.96 1.53 -8.60
CA ALA A 121 5.35 2.46 -9.56
C ALA A 121 5.41 1.92 -10.99
N SER A 122 6.54 1.33 -11.38
CA SER A 122 6.70 0.68 -12.69
C SER A 122 5.78 -0.53 -12.86
N LEU A 123 5.65 -1.38 -11.84
CA LEU A 123 4.81 -2.59 -11.88
C LEU A 123 3.31 -2.29 -11.92
N LEU A 124 2.87 -1.28 -11.20
CA LEU A 124 1.47 -0.84 -11.19
C LEU A 124 1.13 0.06 -12.38
N GLY A 125 2.14 0.61 -13.05
CA GLY A 125 1.99 1.41 -14.26
C GLY A 125 1.01 2.58 -14.10
N THR A 126 -0.02 2.62 -14.93
CA THR A 126 -1.02 3.70 -14.94
C THR A 126 -2.09 3.58 -13.85
N ASN A 127 -2.04 2.54 -12.99
CA ASN A 127 -3.03 2.36 -11.95
C ASN A 127 -2.83 3.34 -10.78
N LYS A 128 -3.15 4.62 -11.02
CA LYS A 128 -2.99 5.70 -10.04
C LYS A 128 -3.73 5.42 -8.72
N ASN A 129 -4.90 4.79 -8.79
CA ASN A 129 -5.70 4.51 -7.60
C ASN A 129 -4.99 3.50 -6.68
N ALA A 130 -4.33 2.49 -7.25
CA ALA A 130 -3.52 1.55 -6.47
C ALA A 130 -2.33 2.26 -5.80
N LEU A 131 -1.67 3.15 -6.52
CA LEU A 131 -0.57 3.95 -5.97
C LEU A 131 -1.03 4.91 -4.87
N VAL A 132 -2.21 5.52 -5.02
CA VAL A 132 -2.82 6.35 -3.97
C VAL A 132 -3.14 5.51 -2.73
N MET A 133 -3.75 4.34 -2.88
CA MET A 133 -4.05 3.45 -1.75
C MET A 133 -2.79 2.96 -1.04
N PHE A 134 -1.75 2.63 -1.80
CA PHE A 134 -0.46 2.26 -1.24
C PHE A 134 0.15 3.44 -0.45
N TYR A 135 0.08 4.63 -1.00
CA TYR A 135 0.56 5.85 -0.37
C TYR A 135 -0.16 6.13 0.96
N GLU A 136 -1.49 5.96 0.99
CA GLU A 136 -2.27 6.11 2.20
C GLU A 136 -1.87 5.11 3.30
N LEU A 137 -1.54 3.87 2.94
CA LEU A 137 -1.04 2.87 3.91
C LEU A 137 0.32 3.27 4.49
N LEU A 138 1.23 3.81 3.66
CA LEU A 138 2.51 4.33 4.13
C LEU A 138 2.32 5.51 5.07
N PHE A 139 1.41 6.42 4.72
CA PHE A 139 1.12 7.59 5.53
C PHE A 139 0.50 7.23 6.89
N GLU A 140 -0.42 6.28 6.90
CA GLU A 140 -1.06 5.75 8.10
C GLU A 140 -0.04 5.08 9.04
N LEU A 141 0.95 4.36 8.47
CA LEU A 141 2.04 3.80 9.26
C LEU A 141 2.89 4.89 9.91
N ALA A 142 3.34 5.86 9.12
CA ALA A 142 4.18 6.96 9.63
C ALA A 142 3.46 7.81 10.69
N MET A 143 2.14 7.86 10.65
CA MET A 143 1.32 8.58 11.64
C MET A 143 0.83 7.69 12.79
N SER A 144 1.35 6.48 12.94
CA SER A 144 0.84 5.50 13.90
C SER A 144 1.02 5.90 15.37
N ASP A 145 2.02 6.71 15.65
CA ASP A 145 2.29 7.31 16.99
C ASP A 145 1.75 8.74 17.13
N GLY A 146 1.14 9.28 16.04
CA GLY A 146 0.58 10.62 15.98
C GLY A 146 1.58 11.72 15.61
N VAL A 147 2.86 11.39 15.39
CA VAL A 147 3.91 12.35 15.07
C VAL A 147 4.64 11.89 13.81
N LEU A 148 4.69 12.75 12.81
CA LEU A 148 5.44 12.47 11.57
C LEU A 148 6.88 12.98 11.74
N ASP A 149 7.85 12.07 11.74
CA ASP A 149 9.28 12.43 11.76
C ASP A 149 9.69 13.19 10.48
N ILE A 150 10.71 14.04 10.58
CA ILE A 150 11.18 14.88 9.47
C ILE A 150 11.65 14.03 8.30
N LYS A 151 12.32 12.90 8.54
CA LYS A 151 12.82 12.02 7.48
C LYS A 151 11.69 11.22 6.82
N GLU A 152 10.72 10.77 7.60
CA GLU A 152 9.51 10.14 7.08
C GLU A 152 8.69 11.11 6.22
N GLU A 153 8.55 12.35 6.69
CA GLU A 153 7.89 13.43 5.95
C GLU A 153 8.57 13.67 4.59
N GLU A 154 9.91 13.69 4.55
CA GLU A 154 10.68 13.84 3.32
C GLU A 154 10.47 12.65 2.37
N LEU A 155 10.51 11.42 2.88
CA LEU A 155 10.24 10.22 2.10
C LEU A 155 8.83 10.23 1.52
N LEU A 156 7.82 10.55 2.33
CA LEU A 156 6.43 10.60 1.89
C LEU A 156 6.19 11.70 0.83
N LYS A 157 6.78 12.89 1.00
CA LYS A 157 6.71 13.95 -0.02
C LYS A 157 7.34 13.51 -1.35
N ASN A 158 8.51 12.86 -1.30
CA ASN A 158 9.17 12.36 -2.49
C ASN A 158 8.36 11.24 -3.18
N THR A 159 7.64 10.43 -2.41
CA THR A 159 6.81 9.34 -2.93
C THR A 159 5.70 9.85 -3.84
N THR A 160 5.12 11.01 -3.59
CA THR A 160 4.11 11.60 -4.49
C THR A 160 4.67 11.83 -5.89
N ASN A 161 5.92 12.27 -5.99
CA ASN A 161 6.62 12.46 -7.27
C ASN A 161 6.91 11.12 -7.95
N ILE A 162 7.44 10.14 -7.21
CA ILE A 162 7.74 8.79 -7.74
C ILE A 162 6.48 8.14 -8.30
N PHE A 163 5.36 8.26 -7.60
CA PHE A 163 4.08 7.68 -8.01
C PHE A 163 3.34 8.54 -9.06
N GLY A 164 3.78 9.78 -9.28
CA GLY A 164 3.11 10.74 -10.14
C GLY A 164 1.66 10.96 -9.71
N ILE A 165 1.40 11.02 -8.40
CA ILE A 165 0.12 11.36 -7.78
C ILE A 165 0.14 12.83 -7.34
N ASP A 166 -1.06 13.37 -7.01
CA ASP A 166 -1.16 14.77 -6.61
C ASP A 166 -0.38 15.03 -5.32
N SER A 167 0.55 15.98 -5.36
CA SER A 167 1.33 16.41 -4.19
C SER A 167 0.48 17.00 -3.05
N ASN A 168 -0.73 17.50 -3.37
CA ASN A 168 -1.68 17.97 -2.37
C ASN A 168 -2.15 16.83 -1.45
N LEU A 169 -2.13 15.59 -1.94
CA LEU A 169 -2.52 14.41 -1.14
C LEU A 169 -1.71 14.29 0.16
N PHE A 170 -0.42 14.62 0.13
CA PHE A 170 0.40 14.65 1.35
C PHE A 170 -0.20 15.61 2.39
N ARG A 171 -0.51 16.84 1.97
CA ARG A 171 -1.05 17.87 2.88
C ARG A 171 -2.44 17.50 3.38
N ASP A 172 -3.27 16.92 2.53
CA ASP A 172 -4.63 16.50 2.88
C ASP A 172 -4.62 15.37 3.89
N LEU A 173 -3.74 14.37 3.72
CA LEU A 173 -3.57 13.29 4.68
C LEU A 173 -2.97 13.80 5.99
N LYS A 174 -1.96 14.66 5.95
CA LYS A 174 -1.37 15.25 7.16
C LYS A 174 -2.44 15.99 7.97
N ARG A 175 -3.30 16.77 7.31
CA ARG A 175 -4.43 17.44 7.95
C ARG A 175 -5.44 16.44 8.53
N LYS A 176 -5.81 15.40 7.75
CA LYS A 176 -6.76 14.35 8.19
C LYS A 176 -6.29 13.66 9.47
N PHE A 177 -5.01 13.34 9.57
CA PHE A 177 -4.44 12.65 10.74
C PHE A 177 -4.17 13.58 11.93
N SER A 178 -3.92 14.88 11.69
CA SER A 178 -3.66 15.86 12.76
C SER A 178 -4.94 16.42 13.38
N GLU A 179 -6.03 16.42 12.63
CA GLU A 179 -7.31 16.96 13.07
C GLU A 179 -8.31 15.81 13.25
N SER A 180 -8.57 15.40 14.47
CA SER A 180 -9.60 14.41 14.81
C SER A 180 -10.99 14.93 14.44
N GLY A 181 -11.61 14.39 13.38
CA GLY A 181 -12.99 14.70 13.06
C GLY A 181 -13.43 14.16 11.70
N ASP A 182 -14.54 13.42 11.68
CA ASP A 182 -15.26 12.95 10.48
C ASP A 182 -15.97 14.08 9.74
N ASP A 183 -15.23 15.13 9.37
CA ASP A 183 -15.78 16.23 8.58
C ASP A 183 -16.00 15.76 7.13
N PRO A 184 -17.26 15.69 6.64
CA PRO A 184 -17.56 15.18 5.31
C PRO A 184 -16.91 15.98 4.18
N TYR A 185 -16.63 17.27 4.39
CA TYR A 185 -15.88 18.07 3.42
C TYR A 185 -14.43 17.61 3.30
N LYS A 186 -13.80 17.23 4.42
CA LYS A 186 -12.44 16.70 4.45
C LYS A 186 -12.35 15.33 3.78
N VAL A 187 -13.32 14.45 3.98
CA VAL A 187 -13.42 13.14 3.31
C VAL A 187 -13.44 13.31 1.80
N LEU A 188 -14.20 14.26 1.29
CA LEU A 188 -14.24 14.59 -0.13
C LEU A 188 -13.03 15.40 -0.61
N GLY A 189 -12.22 15.97 0.31
CA GLY A 189 -11.11 16.85 -0.05
C GLY A 189 -11.61 18.14 -0.71
N VAL A 190 -12.68 18.71 -0.20
CA VAL A 190 -13.30 19.94 -0.69
C VAL A 190 -13.42 20.96 0.44
N GLU A 191 -13.53 22.23 0.10
CA GLU A 191 -13.79 23.30 1.06
C GLU A 191 -15.29 23.51 1.23
N PRO A 192 -15.80 23.81 2.45
CA PRO A 192 -17.22 24.11 2.67
C PRO A 192 -17.74 25.31 1.88
N SER A 193 -16.84 26.21 1.46
CA SER A 193 -17.17 27.38 0.63
C SER A 193 -17.33 27.08 -0.85
N MET A 194 -17.01 25.85 -1.31
CA MET A 194 -17.15 25.49 -2.72
C MET A 194 -18.62 25.40 -3.14
N PRO A 195 -18.96 25.84 -4.37
CA PRO A 195 -20.28 25.63 -4.92
C PRO A 195 -20.66 24.14 -4.94
N PHE A 196 -21.87 23.79 -4.53
CA PHE A 196 -22.35 22.42 -4.43
C PHE A 196 -22.18 21.63 -5.73
N ASP A 197 -22.39 22.25 -6.89
CA ASP A 197 -22.16 21.61 -8.19
C ASP A 197 -20.68 21.18 -8.40
N HIS A 198 -19.72 21.93 -7.86
CA HIS A 198 -18.32 21.54 -7.89
C HIS A 198 -18.04 20.37 -6.95
N ILE A 199 -18.60 20.40 -5.74
CA ILE A 199 -18.52 19.30 -4.77
C ILE A 199 -19.08 18.02 -5.40
N LYS A 200 -20.24 18.11 -6.05
CA LYS A 200 -20.88 16.98 -6.75
C LYS A 200 -20.00 16.41 -7.87
N LYS A 201 -19.32 17.24 -8.66
CA LYS A 201 -18.37 16.78 -9.69
C LYS A 201 -17.19 16.02 -9.09
N ILE A 202 -16.61 16.53 -7.99
CA ILE A 202 -15.51 15.89 -7.27
C ILE A 202 -15.97 14.55 -6.68
N TYR A 203 -17.15 14.51 -6.06
CA TYR A 203 -17.75 13.27 -5.58
C TYR A 203 -17.90 12.22 -6.67
N LEU A 204 -18.48 12.57 -7.82
CA LEU A 204 -18.67 11.63 -8.94
C LEU A 204 -17.35 11.10 -9.48
N LYS A 205 -16.33 11.95 -9.55
CA LYS A 205 -14.97 11.54 -9.93
C LYS A 205 -14.39 10.54 -8.93
N LYS A 206 -14.38 10.87 -7.63
CA LYS A 206 -13.87 9.98 -6.56
C LYS A 206 -14.64 8.67 -6.50
N ARG A 207 -15.98 8.71 -6.59
CA ARG A 207 -16.84 7.53 -6.63
C ARG A 207 -16.46 6.57 -7.77
N LYS A 208 -16.13 7.10 -8.95
CA LYS A 208 -15.67 6.28 -10.09
C LYS A 208 -14.27 5.72 -9.87
N GLU A 209 -13.38 6.52 -9.29
CA GLU A 209 -11.98 6.15 -9.03
C GLU A 209 -11.87 5.03 -8.01
N PHE A 210 -12.66 5.06 -6.94
CA PHE A 210 -12.65 4.06 -5.86
C PHE A 210 -13.70 2.97 -6.02
N HIS A 211 -14.34 2.86 -7.21
CA HIS A 211 -15.30 1.79 -7.43
C HIS A 211 -14.61 0.43 -7.42
N PRO A 212 -15.09 -0.56 -6.60
CA PRO A 212 -14.46 -1.87 -6.47
C PRO A 212 -14.21 -2.56 -7.82
N ASP A 213 -15.17 -2.53 -8.73
CA ASP A 213 -15.05 -3.18 -10.03
C ASP A 213 -13.90 -2.60 -10.89
N THR A 214 -13.63 -1.30 -10.74
CA THR A 214 -12.50 -0.65 -11.43
C THR A 214 -11.16 -1.19 -10.92
N LEU A 215 -11.08 -1.55 -9.66
CA LEU A 215 -9.86 -2.04 -9.02
C LEU A 215 -9.68 -3.55 -9.24
N ILE A 216 -10.77 -4.32 -9.21
CA ILE A 216 -10.79 -5.76 -9.56
C ILE A 216 -10.27 -5.96 -10.99
N SER A 217 -10.76 -5.18 -11.94
CA SER A 217 -10.32 -5.28 -13.34
C SER A 217 -8.83 -4.98 -13.56
N LYS A 218 -8.18 -4.35 -12.60
CA LYS A 218 -6.76 -4.00 -12.60
C LYS A 218 -5.87 -4.98 -11.84
N GLY A 219 -6.42 -6.11 -11.37
CA GLY A 219 -5.68 -7.20 -10.73
C GLY A 219 -5.10 -6.87 -9.37
N LEU A 220 -5.72 -5.94 -8.62
CA LEU A 220 -5.30 -5.64 -7.26
C LEU A 220 -5.62 -6.79 -6.30
N PRO A 221 -4.86 -6.92 -5.20
CA PRO A 221 -5.18 -7.84 -4.12
C PRO A 221 -6.58 -7.63 -3.55
N ASP A 222 -7.26 -8.72 -3.18
CA ASP A 222 -8.63 -8.67 -2.66
C ASP A 222 -8.74 -7.78 -1.41
N GLU A 223 -7.70 -7.76 -0.59
CA GLU A 223 -7.60 -6.96 0.63
C GLU A 223 -7.61 -5.44 0.34
N LEU A 224 -7.07 -5.03 -0.80
CA LEU A 224 -7.15 -3.64 -1.23
C LEU A 224 -8.50 -3.31 -1.86
N ILE A 225 -9.15 -4.30 -2.44
CA ILE A 225 -10.53 -4.14 -2.94
C ILE A 225 -11.48 -3.90 -1.76
N ASP A 226 -11.28 -4.59 -0.64
CA ASP A 226 -12.07 -4.36 0.57
C ASP A 226 -11.85 -2.94 1.13
N ARG A 227 -10.59 -2.47 1.19
CA ARG A 227 -10.30 -1.07 1.55
C ARG A 227 -10.93 -0.07 0.58
N ALA A 228 -10.93 -0.37 -0.71
CA ALA A 228 -11.58 0.48 -1.70
C ALA A 228 -13.10 0.54 -1.49
N ARG A 229 -13.72 -0.56 -1.06
CA ARG A 229 -15.14 -0.59 -0.69
C ARG A 229 -15.42 0.29 0.53
N GLU A 230 -14.59 0.19 1.57
CA GLU A 230 -14.70 1.05 2.76
C GLU A 230 -14.61 2.52 2.37
N LYS A 231 -13.59 2.88 1.59
CA LYS A 231 -13.41 4.24 1.10
C LYS A 231 -14.52 4.71 0.18
N PHE A 232 -15.04 3.83 -0.66
CA PHE A 232 -16.20 4.11 -1.51
C PHE A 232 -17.45 4.43 -0.68
N ILE A 233 -17.69 3.70 0.41
CA ILE A 233 -18.79 3.94 1.35
C ILE A 233 -18.57 5.28 2.07
N GLU A 234 -17.37 5.51 2.61
CA GLU A 234 -16.98 6.76 3.27
C GLU A 234 -17.26 7.99 2.37
N ILE A 235 -16.85 7.90 1.10
CA ILE A 235 -17.09 8.96 0.10
C ILE A 235 -18.60 9.18 -0.14
N GLN A 236 -19.39 8.10 -0.20
CA GLN A 236 -20.84 8.22 -0.40
C GLN A 236 -21.55 8.81 0.81
N GLU A 237 -21.17 8.41 2.02
CA GLU A 237 -21.75 8.91 3.26
C GLU A 237 -21.43 10.39 3.45
N ALA A 238 -20.17 10.78 3.22
CA ALA A 238 -19.75 12.17 3.27
C ALA A 238 -20.54 13.05 2.29
N PHE A 239 -20.74 12.59 1.05
CA PHE A 239 -21.54 13.36 0.09
C PHE A 239 -22.99 13.48 0.50
N LYS A 240 -23.62 12.41 1.01
CA LYS A 240 -25.01 12.45 1.51
C LYS A 240 -25.17 13.44 2.67
N GLU A 241 -24.16 13.52 3.53
CA GLU A 241 -24.20 14.46 4.66
C GLU A 241 -24.08 15.91 4.19
N ILE A 242 -23.16 16.19 3.24
CA ILE A 242 -23.08 17.54 2.62
C ILE A 242 -24.39 17.89 1.92
N GLU A 243 -24.96 16.98 1.13
CA GLU A 243 -26.22 17.22 0.44
C GLU A 243 -27.40 17.53 1.40
N LYS A 244 -27.37 16.98 2.63
CA LYS A 244 -28.34 17.31 3.67
C LYS A 244 -28.16 18.72 4.26
N ARG A 245 -26.91 19.18 4.33
CA ARG A 245 -26.55 20.50 4.87
C ARG A 245 -26.87 21.63 3.88
N GLU A 246 -26.95 21.31 2.59
CA GLU A 246 -27.23 22.25 1.50
C GLU A 246 -28.74 22.39 1.18
N LYS A 247 -29.60 21.56 1.78
CA LYS A 247 -31.08 21.62 1.69
C LYS A 247 -31.69 22.36 2.86
#